data_79c6541862d4775023daf883f6098b48
#
_entry.id   79c6541862d4775023daf883f6098b48
#
_cell.length_a   1.000
_cell.length_b   1.000
_cell.length_c   1.000
_cell.angle_alpha   90.00
_cell.angle_beta   90.00
_cell.angle_gamma   90.00
#
_symmetry.space_group_name_H-M   'P 1'
#
loop_
_entity.id
_entity.type
_entity.pdbx_description
1 polymer ?
#
loop_
_entity_poly.entity_id
_entity_poly.type
_entity_poly.pdbx_seq_one_letter_code
_entity_poly.pdbx_strand_id
1 'polypeptide(L)'
;MILSGLWRLTLLICLSAMLTACQPEKKSIAEWPHSAVGTLDAAISRDGRFALVSSVNFGAGYWDLEKNQLKFQWTHNDNPEDGIIAVNISPDGSRAITADKRTFIIWNTNSGKAYGYWEAPADIRAVAIANKGRYVLLGLGSGKAIHIDMNTGRRLEFTGHRNEAVASVDLSANGVWAFTGGNDYRAVLWNTKTGKPRHLFEHDTRVTQVKLGISGKKAFTSGTLGNATIWDIQSGAEISRLSLRPREYVISAASFSEDGGQLLTGAPGKDISLWDVSSGERLFRWTARTRKEGKPGGAIIYAVGFSEDGRHVLSESSAGYGEKWSLADARTN
;
A
#
# COMPACT_ATOMS: atom_id res chain seq x y z
N MET A 1 -1.90 63.26 -16.54
CA MET A 1 -0.94 62.26 -17.08
C MET A 1 -0.45 61.26 -16.06
N ILE A 2 -1.21 60.92 -15.00
CA ILE A 2 -0.79 59.97 -13.92
C ILE A 2 -1.68 58.71 -13.85
N LEU A 3 -2.80 58.66 -14.58
CA LEU A 3 -3.75 57.52 -14.55
C LEU A 3 -3.41 56.34 -15.50
N SER A 4 -2.50 56.53 -16.46
CA SER A 4 -2.14 55.45 -17.43
C SER A 4 -1.07 54.46 -16.93
N GLY A 5 -0.39 54.78 -15.84
CA GLY A 5 0.68 53.90 -15.27
C GLY A 5 0.15 52.77 -14.38
N LEU A 6 -0.95 53.04 -13.65
CA LEU A 6 -1.51 52.04 -12.71
C LEU A 6 -2.17 50.84 -13.44
N TRP A 7 -2.78 51.07 -14.58
CA TRP A 7 -3.42 50.00 -15.38
C TRP A 7 -2.42 49.04 -16.03
N ARG A 8 -1.22 49.52 -16.37
CA ARG A 8 -0.17 48.68 -16.93
C ARG A 8 0.51 47.82 -15.87
N LEU A 9 0.62 48.32 -14.62
CA LEU A 9 1.19 47.55 -13.50
C LEU A 9 0.25 46.46 -13.03
N THR A 10 -1.05 46.70 -12.96
CA THR A 10 -2.06 45.71 -12.61
C THR A 10 -2.19 44.60 -13.66
N LEU A 11 -2.07 44.93 -14.95
CA LEU A 11 -2.10 43.94 -16.03
C LEU A 11 -0.86 43.04 -16.02
N LEU A 12 0.33 43.55 -15.69
CA LEU A 12 1.56 42.75 -15.55
C LEU A 12 1.54 41.83 -14.34
N ILE A 13 0.94 42.26 -13.23
CA ILE A 13 0.83 41.41 -12.00
C ILE A 13 -0.21 40.29 -12.24
N CYS A 14 -1.32 40.58 -12.96
CA CYS A 14 -2.27 39.53 -13.33
C CYS A 14 -1.72 38.53 -14.37
N LEU A 15 -0.85 38.97 -15.27
CA LEU A 15 -0.22 38.07 -16.26
C LEU A 15 0.84 37.16 -15.64
N SER A 16 1.57 37.63 -14.61
CA SER A 16 2.55 36.79 -13.88
C SER A 16 1.88 35.77 -12.97
N ALA A 17 0.66 36.04 -12.45
CA ALA A 17 -0.10 35.09 -11.65
C ALA A 17 -0.76 33.97 -12.49
N MET A 18 -0.93 34.15 -13.80
CA MET A 18 -1.48 33.10 -14.68
C MET A 18 -0.45 32.11 -15.21
N LEU A 19 0.85 32.36 -15.03
CA LEU A 19 1.90 31.44 -15.48
C LEU A 19 2.26 30.33 -14.48
N THR A 20 1.66 30.35 -13.27
CA THR A 20 1.91 29.31 -12.25
C THR A 20 0.85 28.21 -12.22
N ALA A 21 -0.10 28.15 -13.15
CA ALA A 21 -1.30 27.32 -13.03
C ALA A 21 -1.30 25.98 -13.78
N CYS A 22 -0.25 25.62 -14.52
CA CYS A 22 -0.17 24.32 -15.19
C CYS A 22 1.27 23.80 -15.17
N GLN A 23 1.65 23.20 -14.07
CA GLN A 23 2.80 22.28 -14.16
C GLN A 23 2.35 21.08 -15.03
N PRO A 24 3.10 20.73 -16.09
CA PRO A 24 2.75 19.57 -16.88
C PRO A 24 2.76 18.32 -16.00
N GLU A 25 1.71 17.52 -16.12
CA GLU A 25 1.58 16.24 -15.41
C GLU A 25 2.82 15.39 -15.74
N LYS A 26 3.62 15.06 -14.72
CA LYS A 26 4.85 14.29 -14.92
C LYS A 26 4.46 12.89 -15.34
N LYS A 27 5.01 12.44 -16.47
CA LYS A 27 4.77 11.10 -17.00
C LYS A 27 5.64 10.07 -16.30
N SER A 28 5.12 8.84 -16.19
CA SER A 28 5.91 7.69 -15.81
C SER A 28 7.07 7.49 -16.78
N ILE A 29 8.23 7.08 -16.28
CA ILE A 29 9.42 6.78 -17.08
C ILE A 29 9.38 5.37 -17.67
N ALA A 30 8.55 4.50 -17.09
CA ALA A 30 8.23 3.18 -17.64
C ALA A 30 6.79 2.79 -17.25
N GLU A 31 6.14 2.03 -18.13
CA GLU A 31 4.78 1.50 -17.96
C GLU A 31 4.77 0.03 -18.41
N TRP A 32 4.18 -0.83 -17.59
CA TRP A 32 4.14 -2.28 -17.82
C TRP A 32 2.70 -2.80 -17.71
N PRO A 33 2.15 -3.46 -18.75
CA PRO A 33 0.84 -4.08 -18.68
C PRO A 33 0.94 -5.43 -17.96
N HIS A 34 0.66 -5.47 -16.65
CA HIS A 34 0.73 -6.67 -15.83
C HIS A 34 -0.59 -7.45 -15.81
N SER A 35 -1.73 -6.81 -16.12
CA SER A 35 -3.03 -7.47 -16.19
C SER A 35 -3.87 -6.94 -17.34
N ALA A 36 -4.40 -7.84 -18.17
CA ALA A 36 -5.27 -7.48 -19.30
C ALA A 36 -6.70 -7.12 -18.88
N VAL A 37 -7.21 -7.69 -17.78
CA VAL A 37 -8.63 -7.55 -17.37
C VAL A 37 -8.83 -6.74 -16.11
N GLY A 38 -7.79 -6.44 -15.35
CA GLY A 38 -7.82 -5.69 -14.10
C GLY A 38 -7.15 -6.42 -12.97
N THR A 39 -6.76 -5.65 -11.98
CA THR A 39 -6.07 -6.12 -10.77
C THR A 39 -7.04 -6.09 -9.60
N LEU A 40 -7.00 -7.10 -8.74
CA LEU A 40 -7.77 -7.17 -7.50
C LEU A 40 -6.96 -6.68 -6.29
N ASP A 41 -5.67 -7.01 -6.27
CA ASP A 41 -4.72 -6.60 -5.24
C ASP A 41 -3.29 -6.69 -5.78
N ALA A 42 -2.36 -5.95 -5.20
CA ALA A 42 -0.95 -6.00 -5.57
C ALA A 42 -0.02 -5.73 -4.39
N ALA A 43 1.21 -6.24 -4.49
CA ALA A 43 2.30 -5.94 -3.58
C ALA A 43 3.59 -5.70 -4.37
N ILE A 44 4.40 -4.74 -3.93
CA ILE A 44 5.74 -4.49 -4.45
C ILE A 44 6.75 -4.94 -3.39
N SER A 45 7.80 -5.66 -3.80
CA SER A 45 8.87 -6.06 -2.90
C SER A 45 9.58 -4.84 -2.32
N ARG A 46 10.14 -4.97 -1.11
CA ARG A 46 10.80 -3.87 -0.41
C ARG A 46 11.94 -3.22 -1.21
N ASP A 47 12.66 -4.02 -1.99
CA ASP A 47 13.74 -3.56 -2.86
C ASP A 47 13.23 -2.98 -4.19
N GLY A 48 11.91 -2.99 -4.43
CA GLY A 48 11.30 -2.47 -5.65
C GLY A 48 11.62 -3.30 -6.91
N ARG A 49 12.18 -4.51 -6.78
CA ARG A 49 12.57 -5.34 -7.93
C ARG A 49 11.45 -6.21 -8.44
N PHE A 50 10.50 -6.56 -7.59
CA PHE A 50 9.43 -7.48 -7.92
C PHE A 50 8.07 -6.92 -7.57
N ALA A 51 7.06 -7.28 -8.37
CA ALA A 51 5.65 -7.08 -8.05
C ALA A 51 4.91 -8.41 -8.06
N LEU A 52 3.97 -8.55 -7.14
CA LEU A 52 2.98 -9.62 -7.13
C LEU A 52 1.62 -8.98 -7.41
N VAL A 53 1.01 -9.35 -8.51
CA VAL A 53 -0.22 -8.73 -9.02
C VAL A 53 -1.28 -9.79 -9.19
N SER A 54 -2.37 -9.72 -8.43
CA SER A 54 -3.51 -10.61 -8.62
C SER A 54 -4.41 -10.07 -9.72
N SER A 55 -4.79 -10.92 -10.63
CA SER A 55 -5.64 -10.58 -11.78
C SER A 55 -6.99 -11.26 -11.70
N VAL A 56 -8.02 -10.57 -12.17
CA VAL A 56 -9.35 -11.20 -12.35
C VAL A 56 -9.22 -12.36 -13.34
N ASN A 57 -9.60 -13.56 -12.95
CA ASN A 57 -9.62 -14.81 -13.75
C ASN A 57 -8.24 -15.35 -14.19
N PHE A 58 -7.13 -14.83 -13.65
CA PHE A 58 -5.78 -15.29 -14.04
C PHE A 58 -4.86 -15.62 -12.85
N GLY A 59 -5.40 -15.64 -11.62
CA GLY A 59 -4.59 -15.87 -10.43
C GLY A 59 -3.65 -14.70 -10.13
N ALA A 60 -2.41 -14.96 -9.68
CA ALA A 60 -1.43 -13.94 -9.33
C ALA A 60 -0.13 -14.11 -10.13
N GLY A 61 0.29 -13.04 -10.81
CA GLY A 61 1.56 -12.96 -11.54
C GLY A 61 2.67 -12.40 -10.64
N TYR A 62 3.80 -13.08 -10.56
CA TYR A 62 5.01 -12.59 -9.91
C TYR A 62 5.98 -12.05 -10.97
N TRP A 63 6.18 -10.75 -11.00
CA TRP A 63 6.88 -10.02 -12.05
C TRP A 63 8.25 -9.53 -11.59
N ASP A 64 9.25 -9.65 -12.45
CA ASP A 64 10.53 -8.95 -12.36
C ASP A 64 10.37 -7.59 -13.03
N LEU A 65 10.34 -6.51 -12.24
CA LEU A 65 10.09 -5.15 -12.72
C LEU A 65 11.26 -4.55 -13.49
N GLU A 66 12.47 -5.03 -13.22
CA GLU A 66 13.67 -4.54 -13.91
C GLU A 66 13.70 -5.07 -15.36
N LYS A 67 13.31 -6.34 -15.54
CA LYS A 67 13.27 -7.01 -16.85
C LYS A 67 11.92 -6.91 -17.54
N ASN A 68 10.89 -6.42 -16.85
CA ASN A 68 9.49 -6.50 -17.26
C ASN A 68 9.11 -7.93 -17.69
N GLN A 69 9.39 -8.90 -16.85
CA GLN A 69 9.20 -10.32 -17.14
C GLN A 69 8.35 -11.01 -16.09
N LEU A 70 7.31 -11.73 -16.52
CA LEU A 70 6.58 -12.66 -15.67
C LEU A 70 7.49 -13.83 -15.29
N LYS A 71 7.81 -13.97 -14.00
CA LYS A 71 8.60 -15.09 -13.49
C LYS A 71 7.74 -16.31 -13.18
N PHE A 72 6.61 -16.09 -12.53
CA PHE A 72 5.69 -17.15 -12.13
C PHE A 72 4.26 -16.69 -12.24
N GLN A 73 3.38 -17.62 -12.63
CA GLN A 73 1.94 -17.48 -12.56
C GLN A 73 1.42 -18.47 -11.52
N TRP A 74 0.75 -17.98 -10.48
CA TRP A 74 0.25 -18.77 -9.37
C TRP A 74 -1.27 -18.78 -9.35
N THR A 75 -1.83 -19.96 -9.07
CA THR A 75 -3.27 -20.18 -8.89
C THR A 75 -3.49 -21.03 -7.65
N HIS A 76 -4.62 -20.88 -6.98
CA HIS A 76 -4.98 -21.72 -5.82
C HIS A 76 -5.53 -23.06 -6.24
N ASN A 77 -6.28 -23.10 -7.33
CA ASN A 77 -6.90 -24.29 -7.89
C ASN A 77 -6.62 -24.35 -9.40
N ASP A 78 -6.99 -25.44 -10.04
CA ASP A 78 -6.99 -25.56 -11.50
C ASP A 78 -8.02 -24.63 -12.18
N ASN A 79 -8.92 -24.03 -11.38
CA ASN A 79 -9.87 -23.03 -11.86
C ASN A 79 -9.32 -21.60 -11.60
N PRO A 80 -8.86 -20.88 -12.64
CA PRO A 80 -8.36 -19.51 -12.50
C PRO A 80 -9.42 -18.48 -12.12
N GLU A 81 -10.72 -18.83 -12.15
CA GLU A 81 -11.82 -17.95 -11.75
C GLU A 81 -11.93 -17.78 -10.23
N ASP A 82 -11.32 -18.65 -9.43
CA ASP A 82 -11.22 -18.48 -7.99
C ASP A 82 -10.24 -17.33 -7.70
N GLY A 83 -10.82 -16.13 -7.59
CA GLY A 83 -10.04 -14.87 -7.50
C GLY A 83 -9.17 -14.79 -6.27
N ILE A 84 -7.87 -14.65 -6.47
CA ILE A 84 -6.93 -14.24 -5.43
C ILE A 84 -7.23 -12.78 -5.07
N ILE A 85 -7.67 -12.54 -3.84
CA ILE A 85 -8.17 -11.24 -3.37
C ILE A 85 -7.21 -10.48 -2.47
N ALA A 86 -6.17 -11.15 -1.98
CA ALA A 86 -5.14 -10.51 -1.16
C ALA A 86 -3.77 -11.12 -1.43
N VAL A 87 -2.75 -10.27 -1.54
CA VAL A 87 -1.37 -10.68 -1.82
C VAL A 87 -0.39 -9.89 -0.98
N ASN A 88 0.77 -10.50 -0.67
CA ASN A 88 1.86 -9.80 0.00
C ASN A 88 3.19 -10.48 -0.32
N ILE A 89 4.31 -9.75 -0.16
CA ILE A 89 5.69 -10.23 -0.32
C ILE A 89 6.42 -10.03 1.00
N SER A 90 7.16 -11.03 1.47
CA SER A 90 7.96 -10.89 2.68
C SER A 90 9.03 -9.79 2.52
N PRO A 91 9.38 -9.06 3.58
CA PRO A 91 10.34 -7.94 3.51
C PRO A 91 11.71 -8.29 2.92
N ASP A 92 12.12 -9.54 3.02
CA ASP A 92 13.37 -10.05 2.43
C ASP A 92 13.20 -10.57 0.99
N GLY A 93 11.98 -10.51 0.44
CA GLY A 93 11.65 -10.94 -0.91
C GLY A 93 11.65 -12.46 -1.13
N SER A 94 11.99 -13.29 -0.12
CA SER A 94 12.17 -14.74 -0.30
C SER A 94 10.87 -15.55 -0.35
N ARG A 95 9.78 -14.96 0.13
CA ARG A 95 8.45 -15.58 0.16
C ARG A 95 7.38 -14.59 -0.30
N ALA A 96 6.33 -15.15 -0.87
CA ALA A 96 5.10 -14.44 -1.17
C ALA A 96 3.91 -15.19 -0.59
N ILE A 97 2.85 -14.49 -0.28
CA ILE A 97 1.56 -15.05 0.14
C ILE A 97 0.48 -14.58 -0.81
N THR A 98 -0.38 -15.51 -1.21
CA THR A 98 -1.62 -15.25 -1.94
C THR A 98 -2.78 -15.81 -1.14
N ALA A 99 -3.90 -15.12 -1.12
CA ALA A 99 -5.12 -15.60 -0.47
C ALA A 99 -6.33 -15.39 -1.37
N ASP A 100 -7.20 -16.41 -1.42
CA ASP A 100 -8.57 -16.30 -1.82
C ASP A 100 -9.46 -16.01 -0.60
N LYS A 101 -10.75 -16.20 -0.73
CA LYS A 101 -11.72 -15.92 0.35
C LYS A 101 -11.46 -16.73 1.63
N ARG A 102 -11.00 -17.96 1.52
CA ARG A 102 -10.91 -18.91 2.65
C ARG A 102 -9.56 -19.58 2.79
N THR A 103 -8.72 -19.51 1.79
CA THR A 103 -7.45 -20.22 1.76
C THR A 103 -6.28 -19.30 1.47
N PHE A 104 -5.09 -19.68 1.91
CA PHE A 104 -3.87 -18.96 1.55
C PHE A 104 -2.73 -19.93 1.25
N ILE A 105 -1.88 -19.51 0.35
CA ILE A 105 -0.67 -20.26 -0.07
C ILE A 105 0.56 -19.38 0.14
N ILE A 106 1.62 -20.00 0.64
CA ILE A 106 2.93 -19.36 0.72
C ILE A 106 3.81 -19.94 -0.40
N TRP A 107 4.43 -19.05 -1.15
CA TRP A 107 5.25 -19.37 -2.31
C TRP A 107 6.73 -19.06 -2.07
N ASN A 108 7.60 -19.88 -2.63
CA ASN A 108 9.02 -19.59 -2.73
C ASN A 108 9.25 -18.73 -3.99
N THR A 109 9.68 -17.49 -3.83
CA THR A 109 9.84 -16.51 -4.92
C THR A 109 11.01 -16.82 -5.87
N ASN A 110 11.97 -17.68 -5.44
CA ASN A 110 13.08 -18.09 -6.28
C ASN A 110 12.71 -19.28 -7.18
N SER A 111 12.01 -20.26 -6.63
CA SER A 111 11.66 -21.50 -7.35
C SER A 111 10.24 -21.52 -7.91
N GLY A 112 9.36 -20.59 -7.50
CA GLY A 112 7.95 -20.56 -7.86
C GLY A 112 7.10 -21.64 -7.18
N LYS A 113 7.70 -22.53 -6.37
CA LYS A 113 6.98 -23.64 -5.75
C LYS A 113 6.20 -23.20 -4.51
N ALA A 114 5.03 -23.79 -4.32
CA ALA A 114 4.27 -23.65 -3.07
C ALA A 114 5.06 -24.25 -1.91
N TYR A 115 5.11 -23.53 -0.80
CA TYR A 115 5.62 -24.01 0.47
C TYR A 115 4.53 -24.79 1.23
N GLY A 116 3.28 -24.40 1.11
CA GLY A 116 2.13 -25.06 1.67
C GLY A 116 0.84 -24.29 1.40
N TYR A 117 -0.26 -24.96 1.74
CA TYR A 117 -1.63 -24.54 1.56
C TYR A 117 -2.38 -24.65 2.89
N TRP A 118 -3.14 -23.64 3.27
CA TRP A 118 -3.85 -23.58 4.55
C TRP A 118 -5.23 -22.96 4.38
N GLU A 119 -6.14 -23.39 5.22
CA GLU A 119 -7.51 -22.85 5.32
C GLU A 119 -7.64 -21.92 6.53
N ALA A 120 -8.35 -20.80 6.34
CA ALA A 120 -8.70 -19.85 7.38
C ALA A 120 -10.09 -20.17 7.97
N PRO A 121 -10.32 -19.89 9.27
CA PRO A 121 -11.61 -20.18 9.93
C PRO A 121 -12.75 -19.25 9.50
N ALA A 122 -12.44 -18.12 8.84
CA ALA A 122 -13.41 -17.15 8.32
C ALA A 122 -12.86 -16.47 7.08
N ASP A 123 -13.71 -15.67 6.40
CA ASP A 123 -13.33 -14.97 5.18
C ASP A 123 -12.12 -14.07 5.38
N ILE A 124 -11.07 -14.30 4.59
CA ILE A 124 -9.86 -13.47 4.57
C ILE A 124 -10.19 -12.14 3.90
N ARG A 125 -9.66 -11.05 4.44
CA ARG A 125 -9.79 -9.68 3.91
C ARG A 125 -8.44 -9.05 3.59
N ALA A 126 -7.42 -9.41 4.35
CA ALA A 126 -6.07 -8.90 4.16
C ALA A 126 -5.05 -9.92 4.68
N VAL A 127 -3.84 -9.90 4.11
CA VAL A 127 -2.75 -10.79 4.51
C VAL A 127 -1.44 -10.02 4.63
N ALA A 128 -0.60 -10.44 5.57
CA ALA A 128 0.79 -9.99 5.65
C ALA A 128 1.71 -11.17 5.97
N ILE A 129 2.95 -11.11 5.46
CA ILE A 129 3.97 -12.14 5.66
C ILE A 129 5.30 -11.49 6.03
N ALA A 130 6.03 -12.03 6.99
CA ALA A 130 7.28 -11.47 7.48
C ALA A 130 8.31 -12.54 7.85
N ASN A 131 9.54 -12.10 8.13
CA ASN A 131 10.64 -12.90 8.61
C ASN A 131 10.85 -14.20 7.80
N LYS A 132 11.16 -14.04 6.50
CA LYS A 132 11.39 -15.16 5.56
C LYS A 132 10.22 -16.15 5.47
N GLY A 133 8.99 -15.64 5.63
CA GLY A 133 7.78 -16.46 5.60
C GLY A 133 7.45 -17.16 6.91
N ARG A 134 8.22 -16.91 7.97
CA ARG A 134 7.94 -17.53 9.28
C ARG A 134 6.62 -17.03 9.88
N TYR A 135 6.31 -15.75 9.75
CA TYR A 135 5.12 -15.17 10.34
C TYR A 135 4.11 -14.75 9.28
N VAL A 136 2.88 -15.14 9.50
CA VAL A 136 1.71 -14.76 8.70
C VAL A 136 0.70 -14.06 9.59
N LEU A 137 0.08 -13.02 9.08
CA LEU A 137 -1.04 -12.33 9.72
C LEU A 137 -2.21 -12.29 8.75
N LEU A 138 -3.35 -12.79 9.17
CA LEU A 138 -4.60 -12.76 8.43
C LEU A 138 -5.56 -11.79 9.10
N GLY A 139 -6.12 -10.85 8.35
CA GLY A 139 -7.27 -10.04 8.73
C GLY A 139 -8.55 -10.71 8.22
N LEU A 140 -9.52 -10.94 9.11
CA LEU A 140 -10.72 -11.69 8.79
C LEU A 140 -11.97 -10.82 8.79
N GLY A 141 -12.96 -11.23 7.99
CA GLY A 141 -14.29 -10.63 7.94
C GLY A 141 -15.09 -10.76 9.25
N SER A 142 -14.69 -11.66 10.15
CA SER A 142 -15.29 -11.88 11.45
C SER A 142 -14.85 -10.87 12.54
N GLY A 143 -13.96 -9.92 12.22
CA GLY A 143 -13.39 -8.99 13.20
C GLY A 143 -12.21 -9.54 13.99
N LYS A 144 -11.75 -10.73 13.65
CA LYS A 144 -10.56 -11.34 14.23
C LYS A 144 -9.37 -11.17 13.31
N ALA A 145 -8.17 -11.10 13.87
CA ALA A 145 -6.95 -11.31 13.12
C ALA A 145 -6.19 -12.51 13.69
N ILE A 146 -5.55 -13.29 12.82
CA ILE A 146 -4.81 -14.49 13.20
C ILE A 146 -3.36 -14.33 12.84
N HIS A 147 -2.49 -14.35 13.85
CA HIS A 147 -1.05 -14.42 13.69
C HIS A 147 -0.59 -15.88 13.81
N ILE A 148 0.19 -16.34 12.84
CA ILE A 148 0.68 -17.72 12.77
C ILE A 148 2.21 -17.72 12.71
N ASP A 149 2.86 -18.45 13.61
CA ASP A 149 4.26 -18.84 13.45
C ASP A 149 4.31 -20.15 12.67
N MET A 150 4.70 -20.08 11.39
CA MET A 150 4.71 -21.20 10.46
C MET A 150 5.72 -22.30 10.82
N ASN A 151 6.74 -21.97 11.62
CA ASN A 151 7.74 -22.95 12.06
C ASN A 151 7.24 -23.82 13.21
N THR A 152 6.45 -23.23 14.11
CA THR A 152 5.98 -23.90 15.35
C THR A 152 4.52 -24.30 15.28
N GLY A 153 3.75 -23.75 14.32
CA GLY A 153 2.31 -23.88 14.26
C GLY A 153 1.54 -23.06 15.31
N ARG A 154 2.25 -22.24 16.12
CA ARG A 154 1.62 -21.41 17.14
C ARG A 154 0.70 -20.37 16.48
N ARG A 155 -0.54 -20.34 16.94
CA ARG A 155 -1.56 -19.38 16.51
C ARG A 155 -1.92 -18.44 17.64
N LEU A 156 -2.03 -17.15 17.34
CA LEU A 156 -2.60 -16.14 18.22
C LEU A 156 -3.82 -15.53 17.52
N GLU A 157 -4.90 -15.47 18.24
CA GLU A 157 -6.13 -14.81 17.79
C GLU A 157 -6.23 -13.44 18.46
N PHE A 158 -6.29 -12.38 17.65
CA PHE A 158 -6.46 -11.00 18.11
C PHE A 158 -7.93 -10.61 17.95
N THR A 159 -8.58 -10.21 19.04
CA THR A 159 -10.03 -9.93 19.13
C THR A 159 -10.31 -8.46 19.44
N GLY A 160 -9.59 -7.53 18.78
CA GLY A 160 -9.67 -6.09 19.07
C GLY A 160 -10.72 -5.30 18.28
N HIS A 161 -11.39 -5.89 17.28
CA HIS A 161 -12.20 -5.20 16.29
C HIS A 161 -13.72 -5.42 16.41
N ARG A 162 -14.27 -5.51 17.62
CA ARG A 162 -15.72 -5.49 17.92
C ARG A 162 -16.61 -6.29 16.96
N ASN A 163 -16.11 -7.41 16.42
CA ASN A 163 -16.74 -8.24 15.38
C ASN A 163 -16.94 -7.54 14.01
N GLU A 164 -16.30 -6.40 13.80
CA GLU A 164 -16.27 -5.71 12.50
C GLU A 164 -15.04 -6.12 11.71
N ALA A 165 -15.17 -6.26 10.38
CA ALA A 165 -14.12 -6.79 9.51
C ALA A 165 -12.77 -6.07 9.69
N VAL A 166 -11.69 -6.85 9.76
CA VAL A 166 -10.29 -6.37 9.72
C VAL A 166 -9.92 -6.14 8.27
N ALA A 167 -9.88 -4.86 7.87
CA ALA A 167 -9.74 -4.46 6.48
C ALA A 167 -8.28 -4.38 5.99
N SER A 168 -7.35 -4.11 6.90
CA SER A 168 -5.93 -3.97 6.58
C SER A 168 -5.07 -4.55 7.68
N VAL A 169 -3.98 -5.22 7.30
CA VAL A 169 -3.01 -5.79 8.25
C VAL A 169 -1.58 -5.56 7.75
N ASP A 170 -0.64 -5.43 8.70
CA ASP A 170 0.78 -5.40 8.39
C ASP A 170 1.61 -6.07 9.51
N LEU A 171 2.80 -6.54 9.16
CA LEU A 171 3.78 -7.15 10.08
C LEU A 171 5.09 -6.40 10.01
N SER A 172 5.72 -6.14 11.17
CA SER A 172 7.10 -5.70 11.17
C SER A 172 8.03 -6.77 10.57
N ALA A 173 9.11 -6.36 9.93
CA ALA A 173 10.02 -7.27 9.22
C ALA A 173 10.56 -8.41 10.09
N ASN A 174 10.77 -8.17 11.38
CA ASN A 174 11.19 -9.16 12.36
C ASN A 174 10.03 -9.96 12.98
N GLY A 175 8.78 -9.63 12.65
CA GLY A 175 7.57 -10.27 13.13
C GLY A 175 7.20 -9.97 14.60
N VAL A 176 7.84 -8.99 15.25
CA VAL A 176 7.57 -8.62 16.67
C VAL A 176 6.24 -7.87 16.82
N TRP A 177 5.90 -7.07 15.82
CA TRP A 177 4.68 -6.27 15.81
C TRP A 177 3.74 -6.74 14.71
N ALA A 178 2.47 -6.93 15.07
CA ALA A 178 1.37 -7.06 14.15
C ALA A 178 0.51 -5.80 14.23
N PHE A 179 0.03 -5.31 13.10
CA PHE A 179 -0.79 -4.10 13.02
C PHE A 179 -2.06 -4.43 12.27
N THR A 180 -3.21 -4.07 12.84
CA THR A 180 -4.54 -4.38 12.29
C THR A 180 -5.38 -3.13 12.25
N GLY A 181 -6.11 -2.91 11.15
CA GLY A 181 -7.08 -1.84 10.99
C GLY A 181 -8.45 -2.38 10.60
N GLY A 182 -9.51 -1.92 11.25
CA GLY A 182 -10.86 -2.49 11.12
C GLY A 182 -11.95 -1.49 10.78
N ASN A 183 -13.09 -2.04 10.38
CA ASN A 183 -14.31 -1.29 10.10
C ASN A 183 -14.96 -0.72 11.37
N ASP A 184 -14.48 -1.13 12.55
CA ASP A 184 -14.88 -0.64 13.88
C ASP A 184 -14.23 0.68 14.28
N TYR A 185 -13.54 1.34 13.35
CA TYR A 185 -12.85 2.63 13.52
C TYR A 185 -11.58 2.54 14.37
N ARG A 186 -10.99 1.35 14.47
CA ARG A 186 -9.81 1.09 15.27
C ARG A 186 -8.65 0.60 14.46
N ALA A 187 -7.45 1.06 14.82
CA ALA A 187 -6.21 0.39 14.46
C ALA A 187 -5.52 -0.08 15.76
N VAL A 188 -5.06 -1.33 15.80
CA VAL A 188 -4.46 -1.92 16.98
C VAL A 188 -3.08 -2.47 16.67
N LEU A 189 -2.09 -2.04 17.42
CA LEU A 189 -0.72 -2.56 17.39
C LEU A 189 -0.57 -3.65 18.44
N TRP A 190 -0.18 -4.85 18.02
CA TRP A 190 -0.07 -6.03 18.85
C TRP A 190 1.38 -6.47 19.02
N ASN A 191 1.73 -6.89 20.24
CA ASN A 191 2.97 -7.62 20.46
C ASN A 191 2.73 -9.11 20.15
N THR A 192 3.36 -9.64 19.11
CA THR A 192 3.15 -11.02 18.65
C THR A 192 3.70 -12.08 19.59
N LYS A 193 4.66 -11.70 20.46
CA LYS A 193 5.21 -12.61 21.45
C LYS A 193 4.23 -12.85 22.60
N THR A 194 3.57 -11.81 23.07
CA THR A 194 2.64 -11.87 24.21
C THR A 194 1.18 -12.01 23.82
N GLY A 195 0.82 -11.67 22.58
CA GLY A 195 -0.57 -11.59 22.11
C GLY A 195 -1.35 -10.39 22.64
N LYS A 196 -0.69 -9.48 23.37
CA LYS A 196 -1.36 -8.32 23.99
C LYS A 196 -1.29 -7.08 23.07
N PRO A 197 -2.33 -6.21 23.08
CA PRO A 197 -2.27 -4.92 22.42
C PRO A 197 -1.18 -4.05 23.08
N ARG A 198 -0.41 -3.36 22.25
CA ARG A 198 0.56 -2.35 22.68
C ARG A 198 -0.07 -0.96 22.67
N HIS A 199 -0.73 -0.62 21.55
CA HIS A 199 -1.44 0.64 21.36
C HIS A 199 -2.76 0.40 20.64
N LEU A 200 -3.75 1.22 20.99
CA LEU A 200 -5.04 1.34 20.32
C LEU A 200 -5.14 2.76 19.77
N PHE A 201 -5.35 2.88 18.47
CA PHE A 201 -5.57 4.15 17.77
C PHE A 201 -7.03 4.21 17.33
N GLU A 202 -7.78 5.15 17.89
CA GLU A 202 -9.19 5.37 17.51
C GLU A 202 -9.28 6.39 16.38
N HIS A 203 -10.17 6.15 15.46
CA HIS A 203 -10.48 6.97 14.30
C HIS A 203 -11.96 7.32 14.29
N ASP A 204 -12.33 8.41 13.61
CA ASP A 204 -13.72 8.81 13.42
C ASP A 204 -14.43 8.01 12.33
N THR A 205 -13.69 7.19 11.59
CA THR A 205 -14.17 6.41 10.46
C THR A 205 -13.47 5.06 10.35
N ARG A 206 -13.96 4.20 9.44
CA ARG A 206 -13.34 2.90 9.13
C ARG A 206 -11.87 3.09 8.76
N VAL A 207 -11.01 2.26 9.35
CA VAL A 207 -9.59 2.24 9.01
C VAL A 207 -9.41 1.45 7.73
N THR A 208 -8.94 2.11 6.67
CA THR A 208 -8.74 1.52 5.34
C THR A 208 -7.33 0.99 5.12
N GLN A 209 -6.36 1.62 5.79
CA GLN A 209 -4.95 1.27 5.61
C GLN A 209 -4.18 1.36 6.92
N VAL A 210 -3.38 0.35 7.19
CA VAL A 210 -2.34 0.35 8.23
C VAL A 210 -1.00 -0.03 7.62
N LYS A 211 0.09 0.60 8.08
CA LYS A 211 1.44 0.27 7.62
C LYS A 211 2.46 0.46 8.73
N LEU A 212 3.43 -0.44 8.82
CA LEU A 212 4.58 -0.34 9.71
C LEU A 212 5.81 0.15 8.94
N GLY A 213 6.54 1.06 9.54
CA GLY A 213 7.84 1.47 9.03
C GLY A 213 8.85 0.33 9.11
N ILE A 214 9.80 0.31 8.18
CA ILE A 214 10.78 -0.76 8.02
C ILE A 214 11.61 -0.99 9.28
N SER A 215 11.99 0.09 9.98
CA SER A 215 12.72 0.04 11.25
C SER A 215 11.89 -0.45 12.44
N GLY A 216 10.56 -0.61 12.29
CA GLY A 216 9.63 -0.92 13.38
C GLY A 216 9.47 0.20 14.40
N LYS A 217 9.84 1.44 14.06
CA LYS A 217 9.72 2.60 14.95
C LYS A 217 8.49 3.47 14.68
N LYS A 218 7.98 3.43 13.44
CA LYS A 218 6.88 4.26 12.97
C LYS A 218 5.73 3.39 12.47
N ALA A 219 4.52 3.90 12.62
CA ALA A 219 3.30 3.28 12.07
C ALA A 219 2.47 4.34 11.35
N PHE A 220 1.67 3.90 10.40
CA PHE A 220 0.75 4.74 9.65
C PHE A 220 -0.64 4.13 9.70
N THR A 221 -1.65 4.98 9.87
CA THR A 221 -3.06 4.62 9.80
C THR A 221 -3.82 5.61 8.94
N SER A 222 -4.83 5.15 8.20
CA SER A 222 -5.71 6.00 7.42
C SER A 222 -7.16 5.53 7.51
N GLY A 223 -8.06 6.49 7.69
CA GLY A 223 -9.50 6.29 7.64
C GLY A 223 -10.11 6.78 6.32
N THR A 224 -11.45 6.65 6.18
CA THR A 224 -12.19 7.01 4.95
C THR A 224 -12.47 8.50 4.80
N LEU A 225 -12.28 9.31 5.83
CA LEU A 225 -12.55 10.77 5.83
C LEU A 225 -11.29 11.62 6.10
N GLY A 226 -10.13 11.16 5.62
CA GLY A 226 -8.91 11.97 5.64
C GLY A 226 -8.11 11.94 6.94
N ASN A 227 -8.44 11.07 7.88
CA ASN A 227 -7.64 10.87 9.09
C ASN A 227 -6.47 9.93 8.79
N ALA A 228 -5.41 10.49 8.19
CA ALA A 228 -4.19 9.79 7.84
C ALA A 228 -3.05 10.25 8.76
N THR A 229 -2.66 9.40 9.71
CA THR A 229 -1.77 9.78 10.81
C THR A 229 -0.55 8.87 10.88
N ILE A 230 0.59 9.46 11.18
CA ILE A 230 1.87 8.78 11.43
C ILE A 230 2.13 8.78 12.93
N TRP A 231 2.48 7.61 13.47
CA TRP A 231 2.63 7.34 14.88
C TRP A 231 4.05 6.88 15.22
N ASP A 232 4.52 7.24 16.40
CA ASP A 232 5.68 6.61 17.04
C ASP A 232 5.25 5.32 17.74
N ILE A 233 5.83 4.18 17.39
CA ILE A 233 5.46 2.87 17.93
C ILE A 233 5.84 2.72 19.42
N GLN A 234 6.91 3.39 19.86
CA GLN A 234 7.38 3.25 21.22
C GLN A 234 6.45 3.95 22.20
N SER A 235 6.10 5.19 21.92
CA SER A 235 5.26 6.04 22.79
C SER A 235 3.76 5.92 22.49
N GLY A 236 3.39 5.58 21.24
CA GLY A 236 2.01 5.67 20.73
C GLY A 236 1.58 7.09 20.37
N ALA A 237 2.50 8.07 20.43
CA ALA A 237 2.20 9.46 20.13
C ALA A 237 2.09 9.71 18.62
N GLU A 238 1.25 10.67 18.23
CA GLU A 238 1.19 11.20 16.88
C GLU A 238 2.52 11.93 16.54
N ILE A 239 3.15 11.57 15.43
CA ILE A 239 4.29 12.29 14.87
C ILE A 239 3.78 13.43 13.99
N SER A 240 2.90 13.10 13.05
CA SER A 240 2.32 14.05 12.12
C SER A 240 1.02 13.50 11.53
N ARG A 241 0.26 14.39 10.89
CA ARG A 241 -0.95 14.07 10.16
C ARG A 241 -0.81 14.56 8.73
N LEU A 242 -1.15 13.71 7.74
CA LEU A 242 -1.04 14.07 6.33
C LEU A 242 -2.04 15.18 5.97
N SER A 243 -1.54 16.21 5.26
CA SER A 243 -2.33 17.35 4.77
C SER A 243 -3.13 16.96 3.51
N LEU A 244 -4.15 16.11 3.68
CA LEU A 244 -5.01 15.62 2.59
C LEU A 244 -6.06 16.66 2.19
N ARG A 245 -6.36 16.72 0.88
CA ARG A 245 -7.49 17.49 0.35
C ARG A 245 -8.78 16.64 0.41
N PRO A 246 -9.99 17.24 0.45
CA PRO A 246 -11.25 16.51 0.61
C PRO A 246 -11.50 15.36 -0.38
N ARG A 247 -10.94 15.42 -1.59
CA ARG A 247 -11.07 14.37 -2.62
C ARG A 247 -10.03 13.25 -2.51
N GLU A 248 -9.08 13.35 -1.57
CA GLU A 248 -7.93 12.45 -1.41
C GLU A 248 -8.03 11.62 -0.12
N TYR A 249 -9.17 11.62 0.55
CA TYR A 249 -9.33 11.08 1.89
C TYR A 249 -9.14 9.56 2.01
N VAL A 250 -9.32 8.80 0.94
CA VAL A 250 -9.13 7.35 0.97
C VAL A 250 -7.72 7.03 0.49
N ILE A 251 -6.96 6.33 1.34
CA ILE A 251 -5.67 5.77 0.99
C ILE A 251 -5.82 4.26 0.85
N SER A 252 -5.40 3.71 -0.29
CA SER A 252 -5.49 2.29 -0.63
C SER A 252 -4.14 1.56 -0.56
N ALA A 253 -3.03 2.30 -0.58
CA ALA A 253 -1.69 1.74 -0.47
C ALA A 253 -0.78 2.69 0.31
N ALA A 254 0.19 2.17 1.05
CA ALA A 254 1.19 2.95 1.76
C ALA A 254 2.53 2.20 1.86
N SER A 255 3.64 2.94 1.77
CA SER A 255 4.99 2.40 1.93
C SER A 255 5.94 3.45 2.48
N PHE A 256 6.67 3.14 3.55
CA PHE A 256 7.72 4.00 4.08
C PHE A 256 9.01 3.84 3.28
N SER A 257 9.78 4.94 3.16
CA SER A 257 11.17 4.89 2.71
C SER A 257 12.04 4.08 3.68
N GLU A 258 13.20 3.64 3.23
CA GLU A 258 14.13 2.81 4.01
C GLU A 258 14.54 3.49 5.33
N ASP A 259 14.81 4.78 5.29
CA ASP A 259 15.16 5.61 6.46
C ASP A 259 13.93 6.00 7.30
N GLY A 260 12.71 5.76 6.79
CA GLY A 260 11.46 6.16 7.42
C GLY A 260 11.22 7.67 7.44
N GLY A 261 11.96 8.45 6.64
CA GLY A 261 11.78 9.91 6.53
C GLY A 261 10.66 10.30 5.59
N GLN A 262 10.30 9.42 4.65
CA GLN A 262 9.27 9.65 3.67
C GLN A 262 8.21 8.55 3.68
N LEU A 263 7.00 8.89 3.26
CA LEU A 263 5.88 7.97 3.07
C LEU A 263 5.32 8.14 1.66
N LEU A 264 5.17 7.04 0.93
CA LEU A 264 4.38 6.97 -0.28
C LEU A 264 2.96 6.54 0.05
N THR A 265 1.98 7.16 -0.60
CA THR A 265 0.58 6.72 -0.56
C THR A 265 0.01 6.62 -1.95
N GLY A 266 -0.87 5.63 -2.13
CA GLY A 266 -1.72 5.48 -3.31
C GLY A 266 -3.19 5.66 -2.95
N ALA A 267 -3.98 6.16 -3.89
CA ALA A 267 -5.40 6.44 -3.69
C ALA A 267 -6.28 5.89 -4.84
N PRO A 268 -7.61 5.68 -4.60
CA PRO A 268 -8.54 5.26 -5.65
C PRO A 268 -8.68 6.24 -6.82
N GLY A 269 -8.33 7.50 -6.62
CA GLY A 269 -8.33 8.55 -7.63
C GLY A 269 -7.13 8.57 -8.57
N LYS A 270 -6.36 7.47 -8.67
CA LYS A 270 -5.11 7.35 -9.44
C LYS A 270 -3.92 8.17 -8.92
N ASP A 271 -4.06 8.76 -7.75
CA ASP A 271 -3.03 9.60 -7.17
C ASP A 271 -1.99 8.79 -6.42
N ILE A 272 -0.73 9.10 -6.66
CA ILE A 272 0.42 8.62 -5.91
C ILE A 272 1.04 9.87 -5.29
N SER A 273 1.20 9.89 -3.97
CA SER A 273 1.74 11.05 -3.26
C SER A 273 2.94 10.66 -2.41
N LEU A 274 3.93 11.54 -2.38
CA LEU A 274 5.09 11.47 -1.50
C LEU A 274 4.94 12.51 -0.39
N TRP A 275 5.17 12.09 0.85
CA TRP A 275 4.99 12.90 2.05
C TRP A 275 6.25 12.94 2.89
N ASP A 276 6.52 14.07 3.53
CA ASP A 276 7.48 14.17 4.62
C ASP A 276 6.83 13.61 5.89
N VAL A 277 7.51 12.67 6.54
CA VAL A 277 6.98 11.95 7.70
C VAL A 277 6.96 12.83 8.95
N SER A 278 7.87 13.80 9.05
CA SER A 278 7.99 14.65 10.23
C SER A 278 6.92 15.76 10.28
N SER A 279 6.59 16.32 9.13
CA SER A 279 5.63 17.43 9.01
C SER A 279 4.24 16.99 8.55
N GLY A 280 4.13 15.84 7.84
CA GLY A 280 2.89 15.43 7.18
C GLY A 280 2.57 16.23 5.91
N GLU A 281 3.53 17.03 5.43
CA GLU A 281 3.37 17.81 4.22
C GLU A 281 3.63 16.97 2.98
N ARG A 282 2.88 17.27 1.89
CA ARG A 282 3.07 16.63 0.60
C ARG A 282 4.28 17.21 -0.10
N LEU A 283 5.27 16.37 -0.38
CA LEU A 283 6.47 16.73 -1.15
C LEU A 283 6.20 16.70 -2.65
N PHE A 284 5.43 15.68 -3.12
CA PHE A 284 5.14 15.52 -4.55
C PHE A 284 3.90 14.67 -4.82
N ARG A 285 3.39 14.74 -6.07
CA ARG A 285 2.27 13.93 -6.56
C ARG A 285 2.49 13.50 -8.00
N TRP A 286 2.20 12.24 -8.28
CA TRP A 286 2.10 11.65 -9.61
C TRP A 286 0.68 11.18 -9.86
N THR A 287 0.33 11.02 -11.14
CA THR A 287 -0.99 10.54 -11.56
C THR A 287 -0.82 9.30 -12.43
N ALA A 288 -1.31 8.17 -11.97
CA ALA A 288 -1.21 6.90 -12.66
C ALA A 288 -2.10 6.86 -13.91
N ARG A 289 -1.67 6.05 -14.86
CA ARG A 289 -2.41 5.81 -16.10
C ARG A 289 -3.74 5.10 -15.84
N THR A 290 -4.74 5.43 -16.64
CA THR A 290 -6.03 4.74 -16.70
C THR A 290 -6.17 3.98 -18.02
N ARG A 291 -7.03 2.97 -18.09
CA ARG A 291 -7.38 2.32 -19.36
C ARG A 291 -8.13 3.31 -20.25
N LYS A 292 -7.72 3.41 -21.53
CA LYS A 292 -8.37 4.28 -22.51
C LYS A 292 -9.71 3.73 -23.02
N GLU A 293 -9.97 2.44 -22.82
CA GLU A 293 -11.14 1.78 -23.41
C GLU A 293 -12.31 1.76 -22.41
N GLY A 294 -13.30 2.63 -22.68
CA GLY A 294 -14.66 2.56 -22.15
C GLY A 294 -14.84 3.05 -20.72
N LYS A 295 -15.41 4.25 -20.58
CA LYS A 295 -15.89 4.95 -19.36
C LYS A 295 -14.80 5.68 -18.56
N PRO A 296 -15.16 6.76 -17.83
CA PRO A 296 -14.20 7.56 -17.06
C PRO A 296 -13.52 6.66 -16.03
N GLY A 297 -12.31 6.17 -16.38
CA GLY A 297 -11.59 5.19 -15.61
C GLY A 297 -10.89 5.82 -14.43
N GLY A 298 -11.31 5.49 -13.21
CA GLY A 298 -10.46 5.54 -12.04
C GLY A 298 -9.37 4.46 -12.13
N ALA A 299 -8.24 4.67 -11.46
CA ALA A 299 -7.28 3.61 -11.17
C ALA A 299 -7.07 3.61 -9.66
N ILE A 300 -7.48 2.54 -8.98
CA ILE A 300 -7.13 2.33 -7.57
C ILE A 300 -5.66 1.91 -7.55
N ILE A 301 -4.85 2.62 -6.78
CA ILE A 301 -3.46 2.24 -6.56
C ILE A 301 -3.43 1.18 -5.46
N TYR A 302 -3.09 -0.06 -5.81
CA TYR A 302 -3.05 -1.18 -4.86
C TYR A 302 -1.70 -1.34 -4.18
N ALA A 303 -0.61 -0.96 -4.85
CA ALA A 303 0.71 -0.98 -4.25
C ALA A 303 1.53 0.24 -4.66
N VAL A 304 2.36 0.71 -3.74
CA VAL A 304 3.42 1.70 -3.96
C VAL A 304 4.71 1.23 -3.29
N GLY A 305 5.85 1.57 -3.89
CA GLY A 305 7.15 1.21 -3.35
C GLY A 305 8.26 2.12 -3.83
N PHE A 306 9.38 2.10 -3.14
CA PHE A 306 10.62 2.74 -3.57
C PHE A 306 11.49 1.70 -4.29
N SER A 307 12.27 2.12 -5.28
CA SER A 307 13.33 1.29 -5.84
C SER A 307 14.49 1.16 -4.86
N GLU A 308 15.29 0.09 -4.99
CA GLU A 308 16.45 -0.18 -4.14
C GLU A 308 17.46 0.98 -4.14
N ASP A 309 17.66 1.63 -5.28
CA ASP A 309 18.56 2.79 -5.44
C ASP A 309 18.00 4.08 -4.83
N GLY A 310 16.76 4.07 -4.31
CA GLY A 310 16.09 5.24 -3.75
C GLY A 310 15.87 6.39 -4.73
N ARG A 311 15.90 6.12 -6.06
CA ARG A 311 15.76 7.14 -7.11
C ARG A 311 14.39 7.13 -7.78
N HIS A 312 13.62 6.06 -7.58
CA HIS A 312 12.36 5.87 -8.27
C HIS A 312 11.24 5.46 -7.31
N VAL A 313 10.04 5.76 -7.73
CA VAL A 313 8.80 5.28 -7.16
C VAL A 313 8.17 4.28 -8.12
N LEU A 314 7.55 3.25 -7.58
CA LEU A 314 6.86 2.20 -8.28
C LEU A 314 5.41 2.15 -7.83
N SER A 315 4.51 1.84 -8.73
CA SER A 315 3.09 1.66 -8.42
C SER A 315 2.45 0.54 -9.22
N GLU A 316 1.46 -0.13 -8.64
CA GLU A 316 0.56 -1.08 -9.30
C GLU A 316 -0.88 -0.63 -9.13
N SER A 317 -1.67 -0.70 -10.19
CA SER A 317 -3.02 -0.17 -10.19
C SER A 317 -4.09 -1.14 -10.69
N SER A 318 -5.36 -0.88 -10.32
CA SER A 318 -6.53 -1.62 -10.81
C SER A 318 -6.70 -1.53 -12.34
N ALA A 319 -6.06 -0.55 -12.98
CA ALA A 319 -6.00 -0.46 -14.43
C ALA A 319 -5.14 -1.57 -15.06
N GLY A 320 -4.43 -2.37 -14.26
CA GLY A 320 -3.56 -3.45 -14.72
C GLY A 320 -2.20 -2.98 -15.20
N TYR A 321 -1.79 -1.76 -14.82
CA TYR A 321 -0.48 -1.21 -15.13
C TYR A 321 0.39 -1.12 -13.89
N GLY A 322 1.63 -1.61 -14.02
CA GLY A 322 2.76 -1.21 -13.21
C GLY A 322 3.42 0.02 -13.83
N GLU A 323 3.86 0.97 -12.99
CA GLU A 323 4.45 2.21 -13.45
C GLU A 323 5.67 2.59 -12.60
N LYS A 324 6.67 3.21 -13.26
CA LYS A 324 7.88 3.72 -12.62
C LYS A 324 7.99 5.23 -12.80
N TRP A 325 8.35 5.93 -11.74
CA TRP A 325 8.41 7.38 -11.66
C TRP A 325 9.76 7.85 -11.15
N SER A 326 10.24 9.02 -11.57
CA SER A 326 11.49 9.58 -11.08
C SER A 326 11.27 10.37 -9.78
N LEU A 327 12.05 10.08 -8.73
CA LEU A 327 12.10 10.91 -7.51
C LEU A 327 12.86 12.23 -7.73
N ALA A 328 13.66 12.37 -8.78
CA ALA A 328 14.28 13.64 -9.13
C ALA A 328 13.22 14.73 -9.42
N ASP A 329 12.05 14.32 -9.95
CA ASP A 329 10.94 15.23 -10.19
C ASP A 329 10.41 15.89 -8.90
N ALA A 330 10.52 15.20 -7.76
CA ALA A 330 10.09 15.72 -6.46
C ALA A 330 11.12 16.68 -5.82
N ARG A 331 12.35 16.70 -6.31
CA ARG A 331 13.45 17.54 -5.77
C ARG A 331 13.61 18.85 -6.51
N THR A 332 12.94 19.02 -7.65
CA THR A 332 13.07 20.20 -8.54
C THR A 332 11.96 21.25 -8.33
N ASN A 333 11.13 21.07 -7.34
CA ASN A 333 10.09 22.02 -6.89
C ASN A 333 10.49 22.53 -5.49
#